data_0e4016cc76c1ac97840a8d924ddb83d3
#
_entry.id   0e4016cc76c1ac97840a8d924ddb83d3
#
_cell.length_a   1.000
_cell.length_b   1.000
_cell.length_c   1.000
_cell.angle_alpha   90.00
_cell.angle_beta   90.00
_cell.angle_gamma   90.00
#
_symmetry.space_group_name_H-M   'P 1'
#
loop_
_entity.id
_entity.type
_entity.pdbx_description
1 polymer ?
#
loop_
_entity_poly.entity_id
_entity_poly.type
_entity_poly.pdbx_seq_one_letter_code
_entity_poly.pdbx_strand_id
1 'polypeptide(L)'
;MPLSAADLAKLGDTPVTIQSDHYPNIYLRLDGTGVTAFAGSGAGKVNCQFGTSPWTAFRVRPQSDGSFAFESVAFPGVFLRMDGAGVPDTMAGGGTVNCQFGAFPYEMYKLRAQANGSFSFESATAFPNHFLRLVVGSGVTAATGPGGTVNCQVNANGGGDEKFYIDVA
;
A
#
# COMPACT_ATOMS: atom_id res chain seq x y z
N MET A 1 1.42 -13.07 -13.45
CA MET A 1 0.24 -13.69 -12.79
C MET A 1 0.19 -13.20 -11.36
N PRO A 2 -0.95 -12.67 -10.89
CA PRO A 2 -1.08 -12.18 -9.51
C PRO A 2 -0.82 -13.29 -8.48
N LEU A 3 -0.19 -12.93 -7.38
CA LEU A 3 0.12 -13.86 -6.29
C LEU A 3 -1.12 -14.08 -5.41
N SER A 4 -1.27 -15.30 -4.89
CA SER A 4 -2.26 -15.61 -3.86
C SER A 4 -1.75 -15.26 -2.46
N ALA A 5 -2.64 -15.27 -1.46
CA ALA A 5 -2.23 -15.07 -0.08
C ALA A 5 -1.22 -16.13 0.40
N ALA A 6 -1.38 -17.37 -0.06
CA ALA A 6 -0.43 -18.45 0.27
C ALA A 6 0.95 -18.19 -0.34
N ASP A 7 1.01 -17.64 -1.55
CA ASP A 7 2.27 -17.28 -2.20
C ASP A 7 2.99 -16.18 -1.42
N LEU A 8 2.26 -15.18 -0.93
CA LEU A 8 2.84 -14.04 -0.21
C LEU A 8 3.58 -14.46 1.06
N ALA A 9 3.13 -15.49 1.74
CA ALA A 9 3.77 -16.00 2.95
C ALA A 9 5.13 -16.68 2.67
N LYS A 10 5.43 -17.00 1.41
CA LYS A 10 6.61 -17.79 1.02
C LYS A 10 7.65 -17.01 0.21
N LEU A 11 7.46 -15.71 0.02
CA LEU A 11 8.33 -14.92 -0.87
C LEU A 11 9.72 -14.66 -0.32
N GLY A 12 9.89 -14.66 1.00
CA GLY A 12 11.15 -14.23 1.59
C GLY A 12 11.48 -12.81 1.16
N ASP A 13 12.66 -12.61 0.60
CA ASP A 13 13.11 -11.28 0.13
C ASP A 13 12.75 -10.98 -1.34
N THR A 14 12.00 -11.85 -2.00
CA THR A 14 11.57 -11.63 -3.39
C THR A 14 10.68 -10.39 -3.45
N PRO A 15 11.05 -9.38 -4.26
CA PRO A 15 10.27 -8.14 -4.32
C PRO A 15 8.98 -8.33 -5.11
N VAL A 16 7.99 -7.53 -4.75
CA VAL A 16 6.68 -7.47 -5.42
C VAL A 16 6.37 -6.04 -5.83
N THR A 17 5.42 -5.91 -6.76
CA THR A 17 4.75 -4.65 -7.07
C THR A 17 3.31 -4.70 -6.60
N ILE A 18 2.72 -3.53 -6.34
CA ILE A 18 1.33 -3.37 -5.92
C ILE A 18 0.66 -2.49 -6.97
N GLN A 19 -0.15 -3.10 -7.84
CA GLN A 19 -0.79 -2.43 -8.97
C GLN A 19 -2.27 -2.16 -8.68
N SER A 20 -2.74 -0.96 -8.99
CA SER A 20 -4.17 -0.64 -8.93
C SER A 20 -4.96 -1.57 -9.85
N ASP A 21 -6.06 -2.13 -9.35
CA ASP A 21 -7.01 -2.87 -10.18
C ASP A 21 -7.81 -1.93 -11.10
N HIS A 22 -8.18 -0.77 -10.58
CA HIS A 22 -9.00 0.21 -11.32
C HIS A 22 -8.21 0.94 -12.43
N TYR A 23 -6.95 1.26 -12.17
CA TYR A 23 -6.12 2.05 -13.09
C TYR A 23 -4.99 1.18 -13.64
N PRO A 24 -5.12 0.63 -14.86
CA PRO A 24 -4.09 -0.24 -15.43
C PRO A 24 -2.71 0.45 -15.51
N ASN A 25 -1.67 -0.31 -15.23
CA ASN A 25 -0.27 0.16 -15.22
C ASN A 25 0.05 1.26 -14.21
N ILE A 26 -0.82 1.46 -13.23
CA ILE A 26 -0.58 2.39 -12.12
C ILE A 26 -0.19 1.60 -10.88
N TYR A 27 0.96 1.93 -10.31
CA TYR A 27 1.58 1.21 -9.20
C TYR A 27 1.72 2.09 -7.98
N LEU A 28 1.55 1.48 -6.81
CA LEU A 28 1.85 2.13 -5.54
C LEU A 28 3.34 2.45 -5.48
N ARG A 29 3.68 3.67 -5.08
CA ARG A 29 5.04 4.20 -5.03
C ARG A 29 5.32 4.76 -3.66
N LEU A 30 6.47 4.37 -3.10
CA LEU A 30 6.90 4.84 -1.79
C LEU A 30 8.22 5.60 -1.92
N ASP A 31 8.22 6.85 -1.47
CA ASP A 31 9.39 7.70 -1.36
C ASP A 31 9.78 7.82 0.11
N GLY A 32 10.78 7.07 0.51
CA GLY A 32 11.29 7.05 1.88
C GLY A 32 12.48 7.99 2.11
N THR A 33 12.72 8.94 1.21
CA THR A 33 13.83 9.89 1.36
C THR A 33 13.77 10.59 2.73
N GLY A 34 14.85 10.51 3.50
CA GLY A 34 14.95 11.12 4.81
C GLY A 34 14.28 10.36 5.95
N VAL A 35 13.63 9.22 5.67
CA VAL A 35 13.01 8.39 6.72
C VAL A 35 14.08 7.42 7.24
N THR A 36 14.72 7.79 8.35
CA THR A 36 15.86 7.03 8.91
C THR A 36 15.65 6.60 10.35
N ALA A 37 14.55 7.03 10.97
CA ALA A 37 14.21 6.69 12.36
C ALA A 37 12.70 6.74 12.55
N PHE A 38 12.21 6.12 13.61
CA PHE A 38 10.80 6.17 13.97
C PHE A 38 10.35 7.62 14.21
N ALA A 39 9.20 7.97 13.64
CA ALA A 39 8.52 9.24 13.87
C ALA A 39 7.05 8.97 14.18
N GLY A 40 6.50 9.60 15.22
CA GLY A 40 5.13 9.33 15.69
C GLY A 40 4.04 9.53 14.63
N SER A 41 4.22 10.51 13.74
CA SER A 41 3.30 10.81 12.64
C SER A 41 3.70 10.15 11.32
N GLY A 42 4.75 9.34 11.33
CA GLY A 42 5.39 8.89 10.10
C GLY A 42 6.07 10.02 9.35
N ALA A 43 6.58 9.72 8.18
CA ALA A 43 7.27 10.68 7.31
C ALA A 43 7.28 10.15 5.87
N GLY A 44 8.00 10.83 4.99
CA GLY A 44 8.09 10.42 3.60
C GLY A 44 6.79 10.60 2.84
N LYS A 45 6.69 9.93 1.70
CA LYS A 45 5.55 10.11 0.80
C LYS A 45 5.16 8.80 0.12
N VAL A 46 3.87 8.55 0.04
CA VAL A 46 3.29 7.45 -0.75
C VAL A 46 2.32 8.07 -1.75
N ASN A 47 2.52 7.74 -3.01
CA ASN A 47 1.66 8.14 -4.12
C ASN A 47 1.63 7.02 -5.17
N CYS A 48 1.42 7.34 -6.43
CA CYS A 48 1.45 6.34 -7.49
C CYS A 48 2.22 6.84 -8.71
N GLN A 49 2.55 5.90 -9.59
CA GLN A 49 3.19 6.23 -10.86
C GLN A 49 2.72 5.28 -11.96
N PHE A 50 2.85 5.71 -13.20
CA PHE A 50 2.67 4.86 -14.36
C PHE A 50 3.93 4.01 -14.57
N GLY A 51 3.74 2.69 -14.67
CA GLY A 51 4.87 1.75 -14.80
C GLY A 51 5.61 1.53 -13.50
N THR A 52 6.64 0.70 -13.55
CA THR A 52 7.42 0.29 -12.38
C THR A 52 8.76 1.03 -12.30
N SER A 53 9.29 1.14 -11.08
CA SER A 53 10.62 1.67 -10.78
C SER A 53 11.11 1.01 -9.49
N PRO A 54 12.37 1.27 -9.05
CA PRO A 54 12.80 0.77 -7.74
C PRO A 54 11.90 1.23 -6.57
N TRP A 55 11.19 2.36 -6.73
CA TRP A 55 10.33 2.90 -5.68
C TRP A 55 8.93 2.27 -5.66
N THR A 56 8.60 1.42 -6.64
CA THR A 56 7.37 0.63 -6.66
C THR A 56 7.58 -0.82 -6.22
N ALA A 57 8.79 -1.17 -5.78
CA ALA A 57 9.13 -2.52 -5.34
C ALA A 57 9.10 -2.62 -3.82
N PHE A 58 8.45 -3.66 -3.32
CA PHE A 58 8.26 -3.93 -1.89
C PHE A 58 8.66 -5.36 -1.55
N ARG A 59 9.19 -5.55 -0.32
CA ARG A 59 9.31 -6.89 0.27
C ARG A 59 8.14 -7.12 1.20
N VAL A 60 7.49 -8.26 1.06
CA VAL A 60 6.37 -8.65 1.91
C VAL A 60 6.93 -9.27 3.18
N ARG A 61 6.57 -8.71 4.33
CA ARG A 61 7.03 -9.19 5.65
C ARG A 61 5.86 -9.77 6.42
N PRO A 62 5.66 -11.11 6.40
CA PRO A 62 4.60 -11.74 7.19
C PRO A 62 4.80 -11.50 8.69
N GLN A 63 3.70 -11.24 9.39
CA GLN A 63 3.69 -11.02 10.83
C GLN A 63 3.13 -12.25 11.55
N SER A 64 3.40 -12.34 12.85
CA SER A 64 3.00 -13.51 13.66
C SER A 64 1.48 -13.70 13.78
N ASP A 65 0.69 -12.62 13.59
CA ASP A 65 -0.77 -12.65 13.65
C ASP A 65 -1.44 -12.96 12.31
N GLY A 66 -0.66 -13.26 11.26
CA GLY A 66 -1.15 -13.51 9.91
C GLY A 66 -1.34 -12.26 9.08
N SER A 67 -1.06 -11.08 9.60
CA SER A 67 -1.01 -9.85 8.82
C SER A 67 0.32 -9.73 8.07
N PHE A 68 0.43 -8.70 7.23
CA PHE A 68 1.62 -8.44 6.43
C PHE A 68 2.04 -6.98 6.56
N ALA A 69 3.34 -6.75 6.58
CA ALA A 69 3.93 -5.42 6.40
C ALA A 69 4.64 -5.36 5.04
N PHE A 70 4.75 -4.16 4.48
CA PHE A 70 5.33 -3.96 3.15
C PHE A 70 6.52 -3.02 3.26
N GLU A 71 7.71 -3.58 3.11
CA GLU A 71 8.97 -2.86 3.22
C GLU A 71 9.43 -2.39 1.84
N SER A 72 9.85 -1.14 1.74
CA SER A 72 10.43 -0.61 0.51
C SER A 72 11.74 -1.32 0.17
N VAL A 73 11.91 -1.70 -1.08
CA VAL A 73 13.21 -2.21 -1.57
C VAL A 73 14.22 -1.08 -1.69
N ALA A 74 13.80 0.07 -2.20
CA ALA A 74 14.69 1.22 -2.40
C ALA A 74 15.13 1.85 -1.06
N PHE A 75 14.29 1.76 -0.04
CA PHE A 75 14.57 2.33 1.29
C PHE A 75 14.43 1.23 2.36
N PRO A 76 15.45 0.38 2.54
CA PRO A 76 15.38 -0.71 3.52
C PRO A 76 15.07 -0.21 4.93
N GLY A 77 14.18 -0.93 5.61
CA GLY A 77 13.70 -0.53 6.95
C GLY A 77 12.51 0.44 6.92
N VAL A 78 12.15 0.97 5.75
CA VAL A 78 11.01 1.88 5.58
C VAL A 78 9.80 1.11 5.09
N PHE A 79 8.67 1.26 5.80
CA PHE A 79 7.44 0.51 5.58
C PHE A 79 6.27 1.41 5.20
N LEU A 80 5.33 0.84 4.46
CA LEU A 80 4.05 1.46 4.13
C LEU A 80 3.22 1.65 5.40
N ARG A 81 2.83 2.89 5.69
CA ARG A 81 2.08 3.26 6.89
C ARG A 81 0.72 3.85 6.51
N MET A 82 -0.32 3.42 7.21
CA MET A 82 -1.67 3.94 7.04
C MET A 82 -2.22 4.42 8.39
N ASP A 83 -2.58 5.70 8.46
CA ASP A 83 -3.21 6.34 9.60
C ASP A 83 -4.64 6.71 9.21
N GLY A 84 -5.60 5.97 9.78
CA GLY A 84 -7.03 6.15 9.51
C GLY A 84 -7.71 7.16 10.43
N ALA A 85 -6.98 7.91 11.23
CA ALA A 85 -7.59 8.86 12.15
C ALA A 85 -8.40 9.93 11.38
N GLY A 86 -9.65 10.13 11.81
CA GLY A 86 -10.52 11.16 11.25
C GLY A 86 -11.09 10.86 9.86
N VAL A 87 -10.94 9.63 9.34
CA VAL A 87 -11.54 9.27 8.05
C VAL A 87 -13.05 9.24 8.17
N PRO A 88 -13.79 10.05 7.36
CA PRO A 88 -15.25 10.07 7.42
C PRO A 88 -15.83 8.78 6.81
N ASP A 89 -17.00 8.37 7.30
CA ASP A 89 -17.75 7.25 6.71
C ASP A 89 -18.48 7.71 5.45
N THR A 90 -17.71 8.18 4.49
CA THR A 90 -18.19 8.65 3.17
C THR A 90 -17.23 8.14 2.10
N MET A 91 -17.65 8.24 0.83
CA MET A 91 -16.84 7.78 -0.30
C MET A 91 -15.70 8.74 -0.68
N ALA A 92 -15.46 9.78 0.10
CA ALA A 92 -14.45 10.79 -0.22
C ALA A 92 -13.02 10.38 0.13
N GLY A 93 -12.87 9.37 0.98
CA GLY A 93 -11.57 9.00 1.52
C GLY A 93 -11.03 10.02 2.51
N GLY A 94 -9.88 9.75 3.07
CA GLY A 94 -9.21 10.64 4.02
C GLY A 94 -8.04 9.93 4.72
N GLY A 95 -7.65 10.45 5.87
CA GLY A 95 -6.50 9.91 6.61
C GLY A 95 -5.18 10.20 5.91
N THR A 96 -4.15 9.49 6.35
CA THR A 96 -2.79 9.68 5.84
C THR A 96 -2.14 8.35 5.54
N VAL A 97 -1.59 8.21 4.34
CA VAL A 97 -0.71 7.10 3.97
C VAL A 97 0.65 7.69 3.66
N ASN A 98 1.65 7.28 4.41
CA ASN A 98 3.03 7.70 4.26
C ASN A 98 3.99 6.56 4.64
N CYS A 99 5.14 6.86 5.21
CA CYS A 99 6.16 5.88 5.56
C CYS A 99 6.45 5.89 7.05
N GLN A 100 6.97 4.76 7.54
CA GLN A 100 7.53 4.64 8.88
C GLN A 100 8.82 3.84 8.82
N PHE A 101 9.79 4.22 9.64
CA PHE A 101 10.96 3.38 9.86
C PHE A 101 10.60 2.29 10.89
N GLY A 102 10.60 1.03 10.44
CA GLY A 102 10.14 -0.11 11.22
C GLY A 102 8.66 -0.46 11.00
N ALA A 103 8.28 -1.65 11.39
CA ALA A 103 6.91 -2.16 11.27
C ALA A 103 6.22 -2.19 12.64
N PHE A 104 5.22 -1.36 12.81
CA PHE A 104 4.40 -1.21 14.01
C PHE A 104 2.92 -1.39 13.62
N PRO A 105 1.94 -1.24 14.52
CA PRO A 105 0.54 -1.51 14.16
C PRO A 105 0.01 -0.74 12.94
N TYR A 106 0.46 0.49 12.70
CA TYR A 106 0.01 1.27 11.53
C TYR A 106 0.60 0.78 10.20
N GLU A 107 1.60 -0.12 10.25
CA GLU A 107 2.26 -0.69 9.09
C GLU A 107 1.83 -2.13 8.82
N MET A 108 0.83 -2.64 9.54
CA MET A 108 0.35 -4.01 9.43
C MET A 108 -1.01 -4.08 8.75
N TYR A 109 -1.14 -4.97 7.78
CA TYR A 109 -2.33 -5.09 6.94
C TYR A 109 -2.87 -6.52 6.92
N LYS A 110 -4.19 -6.65 7.02
CA LYS A 110 -4.90 -7.86 6.62
C LYS A 110 -5.23 -7.74 5.15
N LEU A 111 -4.86 -8.74 4.37
CA LEU A 111 -5.16 -8.77 2.94
C LEU A 111 -6.48 -9.50 2.72
N ARG A 112 -7.47 -8.79 2.19
CA ARG A 112 -8.78 -9.34 1.88
C ARG A 112 -8.82 -9.76 0.41
N ALA A 113 -8.77 -11.07 0.15
CA ALA A 113 -8.78 -11.63 -1.19
C ALA A 113 -10.10 -11.32 -1.90
N GLN A 114 -10.02 -10.92 -3.15
CA GLN A 114 -11.16 -10.64 -4.02
C GLN A 114 -11.30 -11.73 -5.08
N ALA A 115 -12.50 -11.86 -5.66
CA ALA A 115 -12.79 -12.91 -6.62
C ALA A 115 -11.92 -12.84 -7.90
N ASN A 116 -11.43 -11.64 -8.25
CA ASN A 116 -10.61 -11.44 -9.45
C ASN A 116 -9.09 -11.63 -9.21
N GLY A 117 -8.71 -12.09 -8.02
CA GLY A 117 -7.29 -12.28 -7.66
C GLY A 117 -6.60 -11.05 -7.09
N SER A 118 -7.30 -9.93 -6.96
CA SER A 118 -6.78 -8.75 -6.28
C SER A 118 -6.97 -8.85 -4.77
N PHE A 119 -6.44 -7.86 -4.04
CA PHE A 119 -6.59 -7.75 -2.59
C PHE A 119 -7.04 -6.34 -2.20
N SER A 120 -7.84 -6.25 -1.15
CA SER A 120 -7.99 -5.02 -0.38
C SER A 120 -7.06 -5.07 0.83
N PHE A 121 -6.43 -3.95 1.16
CA PHE A 121 -5.46 -3.83 2.26
C PHE A 121 -6.16 -3.16 3.44
N GLU A 122 -6.55 -3.95 4.42
CA GLU A 122 -7.20 -3.44 5.63
C GLU A 122 -6.17 -3.26 6.74
N SER A 123 -6.23 -2.14 7.48
CA SER A 123 -5.45 -1.99 8.71
C SER A 123 -5.69 -3.20 9.62
N ALA A 124 -4.62 -3.85 10.08
CA ALA A 124 -4.75 -5.12 10.79
C ALA A 124 -5.43 -4.96 12.15
N THR A 125 -5.05 -3.95 12.94
CA THR A 125 -5.55 -3.75 14.30
C THR A 125 -5.81 -2.28 14.64
N ALA A 126 -5.01 -1.36 14.14
CA ALA A 126 -5.06 0.05 14.54
C ALA A 126 -6.36 0.75 14.10
N PHE A 127 -6.80 0.48 12.88
CA PHE A 127 -8.00 1.10 12.31
C PHE A 127 -8.85 0.03 11.62
N PRO A 128 -9.60 -0.79 12.36
CA PRO A 128 -10.45 -1.82 11.75
C PRO A 128 -11.40 -1.22 10.71
N ASN A 129 -11.60 -1.94 9.61
CA ASN A 129 -12.49 -1.55 8.53
C ASN A 129 -12.03 -0.29 7.76
N HIS A 130 -10.76 0.06 7.86
CA HIS A 130 -10.10 1.10 7.05
C HIS A 130 -9.21 0.44 6.02
N PHE A 131 -9.35 0.87 4.77
CA PHE A 131 -8.71 0.25 3.60
C PHE A 131 -7.84 1.23 2.84
N LEU A 132 -6.74 0.74 2.30
CA LEU A 132 -5.86 1.50 1.41
C LEU A 132 -6.63 1.88 0.15
N ARG A 133 -6.55 3.16 -0.25
CA ARG A 133 -7.24 3.73 -1.38
C ARG A 133 -6.24 4.45 -2.28
N LEU A 134 -6.34 4.23 -3.58
CA LEU A 134 -5.49 4.89 -4.58
C LEU A 134 -6.37 5.51 -5.66
N VAL A 135 -6.23 6.81 -5.86
CA VAL A 135 -6.92 7.57 -6.90
C VAL A 135 -5.89 8.29 -7.75
N VAL A 136 -5.91 8.01 -9.04
CA VAL A 136 -4.94 8.59 -9.97
C VAL A 136 -5.21 10.07 -10.24
N GLY A 137 -6.46 10.45 -10.35
CA GLY A 137 -6.82 11.79 -10.78
C GLY A 137 -6.39 12.04 -12.23
N SER A 138 -6.16 13.29 -12.57
CA SER A 138 -5.55 13.67 -13.84
C SER A 138 -4.05 13.87 -13.67
N GLY A 139 -3.26 13.50 -14.68
CA GLY A 139 -1.85 13.86 -14.73
C GLY A 139 -0.85 12.78 -14.34
N VAL A 140 -1.27 11.57 -13.97
CA VAL A 140 -0.35 10.44 -13.78
C VAL A 140 -0.34 9.60 -15.05
N THR A 141 0.63 9.82 -15.89
CA THR A 141 0.82 9.11 -17.17
C THR A 141 2.29 8.74 -17.34
N ALA A 142 2.60 8.00 -18.40
CA ALA A 142 3.98 7.68 -18.75
C ALA A 142 4.85 8.94 -18.95
N ALA A 143 4.23 10.08 -19.32
CA ALA A 143 4.94 11.31 -19.62
C ALA A 143 5.03 12.29 -18.44
N THR A 144 4.17 12.18 -17.42
CA THR A 144 4.04 13.20 -16.37
C THR A 144 4.71 12.84 -15.05
N GLY A 145 5.14 11.59 -14.87
CA GLY A 145 5.77 11.15 -13.63
C GLY A 145 4.78 10.86 -12.50
N PRO A 146 5.28 10.70 -11.26
CA PRO A 146 4.46 10.28 -10.13
C PRO A 146 3.50 11.35 -9.64
N GLY A 147 2.42 10.93 -9.00
CA GLY A 147 1.40 11.80 -8.45
C GLY A 147 0.23 11.02 -7.89
N GLY A 148 -0.98 11.52 -8.06
CA GLY A 148 -2.20 10.90 -7.53
C GLY A 148 -2.33 11.04 -6.03
N THR A 149 -3.31 10.34 -5.47
CA THR A 149 -3.61 10.35 -4.04
C THR A 149 -3.69 8.93 -3.52
N VAL A 150 -2.95 8.63 -2.46
CA VAL A 150 -3.08 7.39 -1.70
C VAL A 150 -3.45 7.75 -0.27
N ASN A 151 -4.61 7.27 0.17
CA ASN A 151 -5.15 7.54 1.50
C ASN A 151 -5.99 6.35 1.98
N CYS A 152 -7.01 6.58 2.80
CA CYS A 152 -7.83 5.53 3.39
C CYS A 152 -9.31 5.71 3.04
N GLN A 153 -10.05 4.60 3.03
CA GLN A 153 -11.50 4.58 2.90
C GLN A 153 -12.10 3.61 3.92
N VAL A 154 -13.16 4.03 4.59
CA VAL A 154 -13.91 3.19 5.52
C VAL A 154 -14.91 2.32 4.74
N ASN A 155 -15.16 1.11 5.21
CA ASN A 155 -16.15 0.17 4.64
C ASN A 155 -15.92 -0.16 3.16
N ALA A 156 -14.65 -0.22 2.74
CA ALA A 156 -14.31 -0.31 1.33
C ALA A 156 -13.70 -1.65 0.91
N ASN A 157 -14.01 -2.73 1.62
CA ASN A 157 -13.54 -4.07 1.22
C ASN A 157 -14.05 -4.40 -0.20
N GLY A 158 -13.13 -4.54 -1.16
CA GLY A 158 -13.48 -4.79 -2.55
C GLY A 158 -14.00 -3.58 -3.31
N GLY A 159 -13.84 -2.37 -2.78
CA GLY A 159 -14.17 -1.13 -3.49
C GLY A 159 -13.31 -0.93 -4.73
N GLY A 160 -13.76 -0.06 -5.66
CA GLY A 160 -13.07 0.16 -6.95
C GLY A 160 -11.63 0.66 -6.78
N ASP A 161 -11.42 1.66 -5.95
CA ASP A 161 -10.11 2.28 -5.72
C ASP A 161 -9.32 1.58 -4.61
N GLU A 162 -9.87 0.56 -3.99
CA GLU A 162 -9.32 -0.15 -2.83
C GLU A 162 -8.93 -1.60 -3.14
N LYS A 163 -8.76 -1.94 -4.44
CA LYS A 163 -8.29 -3.26 -4.88
C LYS A 163 -6.96 -3.16 -5.61
N PHE A 164 -6.07 -4.11 -5.31
CA PHE A 164 -4.72 -4.11 -5.86
C PHE A 164 -4.29 -5.53 -6.22
N TYR A 165 -3.56 -5.65 -7.34
CA TYR A 165 -2.84 -6.87 -7.68
C TYR A 165 -1.44 -6.83 -7.10
N ILE A 166 -1.01 -7.95 -6.54
CA ILE A 166 0.36 -8.12 -6.06
C ILE A 166 1.03 -9.14 -6.97
N ASP A 167 2.09 -8.72 -7.65
CA ASP A 167 2.87 -9.55 -8.56
C ASP A 167 4.35 -9.51 -8.17
N VAL A 168 5.09 -10.53 -8.59
CA VAL A 168 6.56 -10.50 -8.48
C VAL A 168 7.08 -9.34 -9.34
N ALA A 169 7.96 -8.55 -8.75
CA ALA A 169 8.53 -7.39 -9.40
C ALA A 169 9.50 -7.76 -10.53
#